data_237ed9b2d012af83f04f8fcdf20ae2b9
#
_entry.id   237ed9b2d012af83f04f8fcdf20ae2b9
#
_cell.length_a   1.000
_cell.length_b   1.000
_cell.length_c   1.000
_cell.angle_alpha   90.00
_cell.angle_beta   90.00
_cell.angle_gamma   90.00
#
_symmetry.space_group_name_H-M   'P 1'
#
loop_
_entity.id
_entity.type
_entity.pdbx_description
1 polymer ?
#
loop_
_entity_poly.entity_id
_entity_poly.type
_entity_poly.pdbx_seq_one_letter_code
_entity_poly.pdbx_strand_id
1 'polypeptide(L)'
;IKKIIDGELPSLVDNAYKHAAGCAGICYASRKTYEHADEAKDFVNNVLIKKGHLSPLGHAICYVDVSYTDNAYECNKLMQFLGDSDARKYANVIQFQDKLDAISLHGKSNISYHSDHVFIATNLRFIVEHNLMDIYKKNCVTEDYVMNHINPLLPDDEIISPRVSVLVETSRGISAEFNRHAANMVICERSTRY
;
A
#
# COMPACT_ATOMS: atom_id res chain seq x y z
N ILE A 1 7.96 7.95 19.36
CA ILE A 1 7.16 7.16 18.38
C ILE A 1 8.10 6.47 17.39
N LYS A 2 9.18 7.12 16.93
CA LYS A 2 10.18 6.51 16.02
C LYS A 2 10.87 5.23 16.52
N LYS A 3 10.91 4.96 17.83
CA LYS A 3 11.66 3.82 18.42
C LYS A 3 11.01 2.43 18.25
N ILE A 4 9.73 2.37 17.95
CA ILE A 4 9.03 1.08 17.72
C ILE A 4 9.30 0.57 16.30
N ILE A 5 9.70 1.45 15.40
CA ILE A 5 9.67 1.26 13.96
C ILE A 5 10.92 0.54 13.42
N ASP A 6 12.10 0.76 14.01
CA ASP A 6 13.36 0.27 13.42
C ASP A 6 13.51 -1.28 13.39
N GLY A 7 12.77 -2.00 14.24
CA GLY A 7 12.74 -3.48 14.22
C GLY A 7 11.62 -4.09 13.36
N GLU A 8 10.54 -3.33 13.13
CA GLU A 8 9.35 -3.81 12.39
C GLU A 8 9.39 -3.48 10.89
N LEU A 9 10.07 -2.41 10.49
CA LEU A 9 10.13 -1.98 9.09
C LEU A 9 10.59 -3.06 8.11
N PRO A 10 11.68 -3.80 8.38
CA PRO A 10 12.08 -4.91 7.52
C PRO A 10 11.00 -5.99 7.42
N SER A 11 10.30 -6.26 8.52
CA SER A 11 9.24 -7.27 8.57
C SER A 11 8.00 -6.86 7.76
N LEU A 12 7.63 -5.58 7.73
CA LEU A 12 6.51 -5.08 6.91
C LEU A 12 6.79 -5.24 5.42
N VAL A 13 7.99 -4.86 4.98
CA VAL A 13 8.42 -5.05 3.59
C VAL A 13 8.44 -6.54 3.24
N ASP A 14 8.99 -7.38 4.12
CA ASP A 14 9.07 -8.83 3.96
C ASP A 14 7.68 -9.46 3.85
N ASN A 15 6.75 -9.01 4.69
CA ASN A 15 5.36 -9.47 4.65
C ASN A 15 4.66 -9.09 3.34
N ALA A 16 4.90 -7.88 2.81
CA ALA A 16 4.37 -7.48 1.52
C ALA A 16 4.88 -8.40 0.38
N TYR A 17 6.17 -8.75 0.39
CA TYR A 17 6.73 -9.68 -0.58
C TYR A 17 6.17 -11.09 -0.42
N LYS A 18 6.08 -11.61 0.80
CA LYS A 18 5.48 -12.93 1.08
C LYS A 18 4.02 -13.00 0.64
N HIS A 19 3.25 -11.94 0.91
CA HIS A 19 1.85 -11.87 0.51
C HIS A 19 1.69 -11.86 -1.01
N ALA A 20 2.45 -11.03 -1.72
CA ALA A 20 2.44 -11.00 -3.18
C ALA A 20 2.84 -12.34 -3.81
N ALA A 21 3.88 -12.99 -3.26
CA ALA A 21 4.32 -14.31 -3.71
C ALA A 21 3.27 -15.39 -3.46
N GLY A 22 2.59 -15.37 -2.31
CA GLY A 22 1.48 -16.26 -1.97
C GLY A 22 0.30 -16.12 -2.93
N CYS A 23 -0.13 -14.88 -3.22
CA CYS A 23 -1.18 -14.60 -4.20
C CYS A 23 -0.81 -15.09 -5.61
N ALA A 24 0.44 -14.89 -6.04
CA ALA A 24 0.92 -15.44 -7.30
C ALA A 24 0.86 -16.96 -7.33
N GLY A 25 1.16 -17.62 -6.20
CA GLY A 25 1.05 -19.08 -6.05
C GLY A 25 -0.34 -19.60 -6.40
N ILE A 26 -1.39 -18.87 -6.06
CA ILE A 26 -2.79 -19.22 -6.41
C ILE A 26 -2.95 -19.25 -7.95
N CYS A 27 -2.46 -18.21 -8.65
CA CYS A 27 -2.55 -18.12 -10.10
C CYS A 27 -1.85 -19.27 -10.82
N TYR A 28 -0.72 -19.72 -10.30
CA TYR A 28 0.10 -20.81 -10.89
C TYR A 28 -0.26 -22.19 -10.36
N ALA A 29 -1.34 -22.32 -9.59
CA ALA A 29 -1.73 -23.55 -8.89
C ALA A 29 -0.58 -24.14 -8.03
N SER A 30 0.32 -23.27 -7.58
CA SER A 30 1.41 -23.66 -6.68
C SER A 30 0.90 -23.70 -5.24
N ARG A 31 1.27 -24.74 -4.51
CA ARG A 31 1.03 -24.86 -3.07
C ARG A 31 2.24 -24.39 -2.25
N LYS A 32 3.22 -23.74 -2.91
CA LYS A 32 4.41 -23.24 -2.23
C LYS A 32 4.02 -22.12 -1.27
N THR A 33 4.35 -22.32 -0.01
CA THR A 33 4.34 -21.27 1.02
C THR A 33 5.74 -20.66 1.09
N TYR A 34 5.78 -19.34 1.24
CA TYR A 34 7.05 -18.60 1.37
C TYR A 34 7.29 -18.30 2.85
N GLU A 35 7.95 -19.23 3.54
CA GLU A 35 8.29 -19.05 4.96
C GLU A 35 9.40 -18.01 5.12
N HIS A 36 10.40 -18.05 4.24
CA HIS A 36 11.52 -17.13 4.24
C HIS A 36 11.30 -15.94 3.30
N ALA A 37 11.57 -14.74 3.81
CA ALA A 37 11.39 -13.49 3.08
C ALA A 37 12.27 -13.42 1.83
N ASP A 38 13.49 -13.94 1.89
CA ASP A 38 14.44 -13.89 0.78
C ASP A 38 13.96 -14.70 -0.42
N GLU A 39 13.36 -15.86 -0.20
CA GLU A 39 12.75 -16.65 -1.28
C GLU A 39 11.58 -15.90 -1.93
N ALA A 40 10.74 -15.25 -1.13
CA ALA A 40 9.63 -14.44 -1.62
C ALA A 40 10.13 -13.25 -2.45
N LYS A 41 11.14 -12.54 -1.95
CA LYS A 41 11.79 -11.41 -2.66
C LYS A 41 12.40 -11.87 -3.98
N ASP A 42 13.12 -12.96 -3.98
CA ASP A 42 13.73 -13.52 -5.18
C ASP A 42 12.67 -13.86 -6.24
N PHE A 43 11.62 -14.55 -5.84
CA PHE A 43 10.52 -14.90 -6.74
C PHE A 43 9.79 -13.65 -7.26
N VAL A 44 9.46 -12.71 -6.40
CA VAL A 44 8.77 -11.47 -6.81
C VAL A 44 9.63 -10.67 -7.78
N ASN A 45 10.91 -10.46 -7.46
CA ASN A 45 11.80 -9.65 -8.29
C ASN A 45 12.12 -10.32 -9.62
N ASN A 46 12.52 -11.59 -9.60
CA ASN A 46 13.02 -12.29 -10.79
C ASN A 46 11.93 -12.92 -11.65
N VAL A 47 10.78 -13.23 -11.07
CA VAL A 47 9.66 -13.83 -11.81
C VAL A 47 8.55 -12.82 -12.07
N LEU A 48 8.02 -12.17 -11.03
CA LEU A 48 6.85 -11.30 -11.21
C LEU A 48 7.24 -9.96 -11.85
N ILE A 49 8.16 -9.22 -11.25
CA ILE A 49 8.53 -7.87 -11.71
C ILE A 49 9.27 -7.96 -13.04
N LYS A 50 10.31 -8.77 -13.13
CA LYS A 50 11.14 -8.88 -14.35
C LYS A 50 10.36 -9.36 -15.57
N LYS A 51 9.31 -10.17 -15.39
CA LYS A 51 8.45 -10.66 -16.48
C LYS A 51 7.17 -9.83 -16.68
N GLY A 52 6.97 -8.76 -15.92
CA GLY A 52 5.78 -7.90 -16.01
C GLY A 52 4.50 -8.51 -15.46
N HIS A 53 4.59 -9.53 -14.60
CA HIS A 53 3.43 -10.18 -13.99
C HIS A 53 3.05 -9.46 -12.69
N LEU A 54 2.59 -8.21 -12.79
CA LEU A 54 2.43 -7.32 -11.65
C LEU A 54 1.10 -7.46 -10.88
N SER A 55 0.10 -8.16 -11.43
CA SER A 55 -1.22 -8.32 -10.77
C SER A 55 -1.15 -8.84 -9.34
N PRO A 56 -0.34 -9.86 -8.99
CA PRO A 56 -0.25 -10.36 -7.63
C PRO A 56 0.27 -9.33 -6.62
N LEU A 57 1.10 -8.38 -7.07
CA LEU A 57 1.62 -7.31 -6.23
C LEU A 57 0.52 -6.35 -5.75
N GLY A 58 -0.59 -6.27 -6.48
CA GLY A 58 -1.75 -5.46 -6.09
C GLY A 58 -2.44 -5.92 -4.81
N HIS A 59 -2.25 -7.18 -4.40
CA HIS A 59 -2.80 -7.70 -3.15
C HIS A 59 -1.99 -7.30 -1.90
N ALA A 60 -0.70 -7.00 -2.05
CA ALA A 60 0.15 -6.60 -0.94
C ALA A 60 -0.06 -5.13 -0.61
N ILE A 61 -0.70 -4.87 0.52
CA ILE A 61 -1.02 -3.52 0.99
C ILE A 61 0.26 -2.86 1.51
N CYS A 62 0.41 -1.58 1.19
CA CYS A 62 1.54 -0.75 1.59
C CYS A 62 1.05 0.59 2.12
N TYR A 63 1.54 0.97 3.30
CA TYR A 63 1.31 2.27 3.89
C TYR A 63 2.65 2.98 4.08
N VAL A 64 2.72 4.25 3.71
CA VAL A 64 3.94 5.07 3.81
C VAL A 64 3.56 6.41 4.43
N ASP A 65 4.32 6.83 5.44
CA ASP A 65 4.17 8.14 6.08
C ASP A 65 5.52 8.85 6.11
N VAL A 66 5.60 10.01 5.46
CA VAL A 66 6.83 10.80 5.35
C VAL A 66 6.59 12.20 5.92
N SER A 67 7.42 12.59 6.87
CA SER A 67 7.44 13.96 7.39
C SER A 67 8.29 14.89 6.53
N TYR A 68 7.82 16.11 6.26
CA TYR A 68 8.61 17.15 5.60
C TYR A 68 9.86 17.55 6.39
N THR A 69 9.80 17.49 7.72
CA THR A 69 10.95 17.78 8.58
C THR A 69 12.03 16.74 8.45
N ASP A 70 11.67 15.50 8.16
CA ASP A 70 12.62 14.41 7.99
C ASP A 70 13.15 14.33 6.55
N ASN A 71 12.29 14.48 5.54
CA ASN A 71 12.67 14.37 4.15
C ASN A 71 11.70 15.07 3.17
N ALA A 72 11.89 16.37 2.96
CA ALA A 72 11.08 17.15 2.03
C ALA A 72 11.13 16.64 0.58
N TYR A 73 12.24 16.04 0.15
CA TYR A 73 12.36 15.47 -1.20
C TYR A 73 11.42 14.26 -1.39
N GLU A 74 11.40 13.35 -0.43
CA GLU A 74 10.50 12.19 -0.48
C GLU A 74 9.03 12.62 -0.40
N CYS A 75 8.69 13.60 0.44
CA CYS A 75 7.36 14.20 0.49
C CYS A 75 6.94 14.74 -0.88
N ASN A 76 7.77 15.58 -1.50
CA ASN A 76 7.47 16.16 -2.81
C ASN A 76 7.31 15.09 -3.89
N LYS A 77 8.07 14.00 -3.82
CA LYS A 77 7.93 12.86 -4.74
C LYS A 77 6.59 12.14 -4.56
N LEU A 78 6.06 12.04 -3.35
CA LEU A 78 4.74 11.46 -3.10
C LEU A 78 3.62 12.42 -3.50
N MET A 79 3.81 13.73 -3.28
CA MET A 79 2.82 14.76 -3.59
C MET A 79 2.45 14.85 -5.07
N GLN A 80 3.33 14.41 -5.98
CA GLN A 80 3.01 14.37 -7.42
C GLN A 80 1.78 13.51 -7.74
N PHE A 81 1.42 12.58 -6.86
CA PHE A 81 0.24 11.73 -7.02
C PHE A 81 -1.03 12.29 -6.37
N LEU A 82 -0.92 13.41 -5.63
CA LEU A 82 -2.08 14.08 -5.05
C LEU A 82 -2.94 14.68 -6.18
N GLY A 83 -4.18 14.23 -6.25
CA GLY A 83 -5.09 14.71 -7.31
C GLY A 83 -4.96 13.99 -8.66
N ASP A 84 -3.97 13.13 -8.86
CA ASP A 84 -3.86 12.33 -10.07
C ASP A 84 -4.99 11.29 -10.15
N SER A 85 -5.82 11.39 -11.19
CA SER A 85 -6.99 10.51 -11.38
C SER A 85 -6.61 9.06 -11.63
N ASP A 86 -5.46 8.79 -12.25
CA ASP A 86 -5.00 7.42 -12.51
C ASP A 86 -4.33 6.82 -11.27
N ALA A 87 -3.59 7.61 -10.52
CA ALA A 87 -3.02 7.19 -9.24
C ALA A 87 -4.12 6.85 -8.21
N ARG A 88 -5.23 7.59 -8.17
CA ARG A 88 -6.36 7.35 -7.25
C ARG A 88 -6.99 5.96 -7.35
N LYS A 89 -6.84 5.27 -8.46
CA LYS A 89 -7.31 3.88 -8.61
C LYS A 89 -6.53 2.90 -7.74
N TYR A 90 -5.30 3.24 -7.35
CA TYR A 90 -4.37 2.34 -6.68
C TYR A 90 -3.77 2.92 -5.40
N ALA A 91 -3.89 4.24 -5.20
CA ALA A 91 -3.29 4.92 -4.06
C ALA A 91 -4.18 6.05 -3.54
N ASN A 92 -4.33 6.11 -2.22
CA ASN A 92 -4.85 7.28 -1.52
C ASN A 92 -3.65 8.09 -1.02
N VAL A 93 -3.48 9.30 -1.54
CA VAL A 93 -2.44 10.23 -1.10
C VAL A 93 -3.10 11.31 -0.28
N ILE A 94 -2.61 11.50 0.94
CA ILE A 94 -3.17 12.42 1.91
C ILE A 94 -2.05 13.30 2.45
N GLN A 95 -2.32 14.57 2.54
CA GLN A 95 -1.45 15.54 3.17
C GLN A 95 -2.12 16.00 4.47
N PHE A 96 -1.42 15.93 5.59
CA PHE A 96 -1.96 16.30 6.88
C PHE A 96 -0.93 17.00 7.77
N GLN A 97 -1.42 17.68 8.81
CA GLN A 97 -0.59 18.24 9.87
C GLN A 97 -0.71 17.41 11.15
N ASP A 98 0.35 17.38 11.95
CA ASP A 98 0.30 16.73 13.24
C ASP A 98 -0.76 17.41 14.15
N LYS A 99 -1.41 16.63 15.00
CA LYS A 99 -2.53 17.07 15.86
C LYS A 99 -2.26 18.32 16.67
N LEU A 100 -1.03 18.53 17.08
CA LEU A 100 -0.64 19.70 17.89
C LEU A 100 -0.78 21.01 17.09
N ASP A 101 -0.55 20.97 15.81
CA ASP A 101 -0.68 22.14 14.94
C ASP A 101 -2.11 22.34 14.42
N ALA A 102 -2.86 21.26 14.23
CA ALA A 102 -4.26 21.31 13.82
C ALA A 102 -5.16 22.05 14.84
N ILE A 103 -4.89 21.90 16.15
CA ILE A 103 -5.62 22.62 17.20
C ILE A 103 -5.34 24.13 17.15
N SER A 104 -4.15 24.53 16.73
CA SER A 104 -3.76 25.93 16.54
C SER A 104 -4.44 26.59 15.31
N LEU A 105 -4.84 25.81 14.32
CA LEU A 105 -5.41 26.27 13.07
C LEU A 105 -6.89 26.68 13.17
N HIS A 106 -7.65 26.08 14.07
CA HIS A 106 -9.09 26.35 14.20
C HIS A 106 -9.43 27.77 14.72
N GLY A 107 -8.44 28.57 15.08
CA GLY A 107 -8.63 29.92 15.62
C GLY A 107 -8.15 31.09 14.73
N LYS A 108 -7.54 30.86 13.54
CA LYS A 108 -6.95 31.93 12.73
C LYS A 108 -7.29 31.81 11.26
N SER A 109 -8.01 32.81 10.75
CA SER A 109 -8.57 32.91 9.38
C SER A 109 -7.56 33.20 8.26
N ASN A 110 -6.23 33.13 8.48
CA ASN A 110 -5.20 33.43 7.47
C ASN A 110 -3.96 32.56 7.67
N ILE A 111 -4.09 31.24 7.43
CA ILE A 111 -2.94 30.34 7.53
C ILE A 111 -2.71 29.67 6.19
N SER A 112 -1.49 29.87 5.66
CA SER A 112 -0.96 28.99 4.62
C SER A 112 -0.84 27.60 5.23
N TYR A 113 -1.57 26.65 4.69
CA TYR A 113 -1.51 25.25 5.11
C TYR A 113 -0.13 24.69 4.78
N HIS A 114 0.73 24.61 5.76
CA HIS A 114 1.93 23.78 5.70
C HIS A 114 1.57 22.46 6.35
N SER A 115 1.27 21.47 5.56
CA SER A 115 1.12 20.11 6.05
C SER A 115 2.51 19.51 6.28
N ASP A 116 2.70 18.93 7.46
CA ASP A 116 3.99 18.40 7.88
C ASP A 116 4.26 17.00 7.37
N HIS A 117 3.23 16.29 6.95
CA HIS A 117 3.29 14.89 6.52
C HIS A 117 2.63 14.65 5.18
N VAL A 118 3.16 13.69 4.43
CA VAL A 118 2.52 13.06 3.28
C VAL A 118 2.37 11.59 3.57
N PHE A 119 1.13 11.14 3.62
CA PHE A 119 0.78 9.74 3.79
C PHE A 119 0.25 9.16 2.48
N ILE A 120 0.60 7.91 2.18
CA ILE A 120 0.06 7.17 1.06
C ILE A 120 -0.37 5.76 1.48
N ALA A 121 -1.63 5.42 1.21
CA ALA A 121 -2.16 4.07 1.32
C ALA A 121 -2.28 3.47 -0.08
N THR A 122 -1.51 2.43 -0.36
CA THR A 122 -1.42 1.85 -1.70
C THR A 122 -1.12 0.34 -1.66
N ASN A 123 -0.55 -0.20 -2.71
CA ASN A 123 -0.11 -1.59 -2.81
C ASN A 123 1.30 -1.69 -3.40
N LEU A 124 1.91 -2.88 -3.26
CA LEU A 124 3.27 -3.12 -3.73
C LEU A 124 3.43 -2.90 -5.25
N ARG A 125 2.38 -3.14 -6.04
CA ARG A 125 2.40 -2.88 -7.48
C ARG A 125 2.64 -1.41 -7.76
N PHE A 126 1.86 -0.51 -7.14
CA PHE A 126 2.03 0.94 -7.29
C PHE A 126 3.44 1.39 -6.86
N ILE A 127 3.92 0.88 -5.73
CA ILE A 127 5.28 1.16 -5.23
C ILE A 127 6.34 0.80 -6.28
N VAL A 128 6.20 -0.36 -6.93
CA VAL A 128 7.15 -0.83 -7.95
C VAL A 128 7.02 -0.02 -9.25
N GLU A 129 5.81 0.17 -9.77
CA GLU A 129 5.54 0.87 -11.03
C GLU A 129 6.01 2.34 -10.99
N HIS A 130 5.97 2.98 -9.82
CA HIS A 130 6.39 4.39 -9.65
C HIS A 130 7.77 4.57 -9.03
N ASN A 131 8.58 3.50 -8.91
CA ASN A 131 9.93 3.54 -8.34
C ASN A 131 9.99 4.15 -6.93
N LEU A 132 9.04 3.76 -6.06
CA LEU A 132 8.91 4.25 -4.68
C LEU A 132 9.50 3.28 -3.65
N MET A 133 10.17 2.22 -4.07
CA MET A 133 10.64 1.16 -3.17
C MET A 133 11.58 1.67 -2.07
N ASP A 134 12.45 2.62 -2.38
CA ASP A 134 13.38 3.18 -1.39
C ASP A 134 12.65 4.04 -0.34
N ILE A 135 11.62 4.78 -0.75
CA ILE A 135 10.76 5.54 0.15
C ILE A 135 9.96 4.57 1.03
N TYR A 136 9.36 3.54 0.43
CA TYR A 136 8.60 2.53 1.16
C TYR A 136 9.43 1.83 2.22
N LYS A 137 10.63 1.37 1.88
CA LYS A 137 11.52 0.66 2.83
C LYS A 137 11.89 1.49 4.05
N LYS A 138 11.99 2.82 3.91
CA LYS A 138 12.38 3.71 4.99
C LYS A 138 11.21 4.20 5.84
N ASN A 139 10.02 4.31 5.25
CA ASN A 139 8.91 5.06 5.81
C ASN A 139 7.62 4.23 5.86
N CYS A 140 7.68 2.89 5.68
CA CYS A 140 6.48 2.07 5.81
C CYS A 140 5.97 2.05 7.25
N VAL A 141 4.64 2.04 7.37
CA VAL A 141 3.93 2.01 8.67
C VAL A 141 2.93 0.87 8.70
N THR A 142 2.52 0.48 9.91
CA THR A 142 1.56 -0.61 10.12
C THR A 142 0.12 -0.14 9.88
N GLU A 143 -0.81 -1.09 9.69
CA GLU A 143 -2.23 -0.80 9.67
C GLU A 143 -2.71 -0.21 11.00
N ASP A 144 -2.20 -0.70 12.14
CA ASP A 144 -2.50 -0.15 13.47
C ASP A 144 -2.07 1.32 13.58
N TYR A 145 -0.93 1.69 12.98
CA TYR A 145 -0.52 3.09 12.92
C TYR A 145 -1.54 3.92 12.13
N VAL A 146 -2.02 3.43 11.01
CA VAL A 146 -3.04 4.12 10.20
C VAL A 146 -4.33 4.30 11.00
N MET A 147 -4.83 3.25 11.65
CA MET A 147 -6.06 3.31 12.42
C MET A 147 -5.97 4.28 13.61
N ASN A 148 -4.83 4.31 14.30
CA ASN A 148 -4.68 5.05 15.55
C ASN A 148 -4.11 6.46 15.38
N HIS A 149 -3.41 6.75 14.27
CA HIS A 149 -2.72 8.04 14.08
C HIS A 149 -3.18 8.81 12.85
N ILE A 150 -3.48 8.11 11.73
CA ILE A 150 -3.89 8.77 10.50
C ILE A 150 -5.41 9.00 10.47
N ASN A 151 -6.20 7.94 10.64
CA ASN A 151 -7.65 8.03 10.56
C ASN A 151 -8.27 9.06 11.51
N PRO A 152 -7.79 9.23 12.76
CA PRO A 152 -8.32 10.27 13.64
C PRO A 152 -8.12 11.72 13.16
N LEU A 153 -7.27 11.93 12.15
CA LEU A 153 -7.00 13.24 11.55
C LEU A 153 -7.84 13.50 10.30
N LEU A 154 -8.50 12.46 9.77
CA LEU A 154 -9.27 12.53 8.52
C LEU A 154 -10.76 12.82 8.79
N PRO A 155 -11.45 13.47 7.84
CA PRO A 155 -12.91 13.51 7.82
C PRO A 155 -13.52 12.10 7.75
N ASP A 156 -14.72 11.91 8.26
CA ASP A 156 -15.41 10.62 8.33
C ASP A 156 -15.56 9.92 6.96
N ASP A 157 -15.70 10.70 5.89
CA ASP A 157 -15.83 10.22 4.51
C ASP A 157 -14.48 9.91 3.82
N GLU A 158 -13.37 10.28 4.45
CA GLU A 158 -11.99 10.03 3.95
C GLU A 158 -11.27 8.96 4.76
N ILE A 159 -11.90 8.35 5.76
CA ILE A 159 -11.30 7.32 6.61
C ILE A 159 -10.77 6.16 5.75
N ILE A 160 -9.52 5.79 6.00
CA ILE A 160 -8.88 4.65 5.35
C ILE A 160 -9.40 3.36 5.99
N SER A 161 -10.18 2.61 5.23
CA SER A 161 -10.68 1.32 5.68
C SER A 161 -9.59 0.24 5.59
N PRO A 162 -9.57 -0.72 6.54
CA PRO A 162 -8.73 -1.91 6.44
C PRO A 162 -9.01 -2.65 5.13
N ARG A 163 -7.95 -3.15 4.52
CA ARG A 163 -8.09 -3.98 3.31
C ARG A 163 -7.95 -5.45 3.68
N VAL A 164 -8.80 -6.29 3.11
CA VAL A 164 -8.84 -7.72 3.40
C VAL A 164 -8.58 -8.50 2.12
N SER A 165 -7.67 -9.48 2.19
CA SER A 165 -7.52 -10.49 1.13
C SER A 165 -8.34 -11.72 1.47
N VAL A 166 -9.21 -12.12 0.55
CA VAL A 166 -10.11 -13.27 0.74
C VAL A 166 -9.77 -14.34 -0.31
N LEU A 167 -9.56 -15.57 0.14
CA LEU A 167 -9.48 -16.73 -0.74
C LEU A 167 -10.89 -17.28 -0.97
N VAL A 168 -11.32 -17.30 -2.22
CA VAL A 168 -12.63 -17.82 -2.60
C VAL A 168 -12.45 -19.02 -3.52
N GLU A 169 -13.07 -20.15 -3.17
CA GLU A 169 -13.19 -21.31 -4.04
C GLU A 169 -14.59 -21.34 -4.63
N THR A 170 -14.68 -21.26 -5.95
CA THR A 170 -15.97 -21.17 -6.65
C THR A 170 -15.87 -21.72 -8.07
N SER A 171 -17.01 -21.79 -8.76
CA SER A 171 -17.06 -22.20 -10.16
C SER A 171 -16.49 -21.10 -11.08
N ARG A 172 -16.01 -21.48 -12.27
CA ARG A 172 -15.47 -20.56 -13.27
C ARG A 172 -16.49 -19.49 -13.72
N GLY A 173 -17.78 -19.84 -13.76
CA GLY A 173 -18.83 -18.89 -14.12
C GLY A 173 -18.97 -17.77 -13.09
N ILE A 174 -18.89 -18.12 -11.79
CA ILE A 174 -18.97 -17.14 -10.72
C ILE A 174 -17.69 -16.29 -10.67
N SER A 175 -16.49 -16.88 -10.86
CA SER A 175 -15.26 -16.10 -10.86
C SER A 175 -15.21 -15.10 -12.05
N ALA A 176 -15.78 -15.47 -13.22
CA ALA A 176 -15.91 -14.56 -14.35
C ALA A 176 -16.83 -13.36 -14.02
N GLU A 177 -17.90 -13.56 -13.25
CA GLU A 177 -18.75 -12.45 -12.80
C GLU A 177 -18.02 -11.55 -11.77
N PHE A 178 -17.26 -12.12 -10.82
CA PHE A 178 -16.41 -11.31 -9.95
C PHE A 178 -15.46 -10.41 -10.75
N ASN A 179 -14.83 -10.93 -11.80
CA ASN A 179 -13.92 -10.14 -12.65
C ASN A 179 -14.64 -8.98 -13.38
N ARG A 180 -15.92 -9.13 -13.73
CA ARG A 180 -16.70 -8.07 -14.35
C ARG A 180 -17.04 -6.94 -13.38
N HIS A 181 -17.25 -7.26 -12.12
CA HIS A 181 -17.69 -6.32 -11.08
C HIS A 181 -16.56 -5.82 -10.17
N ALA A 182 -15.31 -6.10 -10.51
CA ALA A 182 -14.13 -5.82 -9.71
C ALA A 182 -13.67 -4.34 -9.74
N ALA A 183 -14.59 -3.38 -9.72
CA ALA A 183 -14.25 -1.96 -9.87
C ALA A 183 -13.20 -1.44 -8.86
N ASN A 184 -13.14 -2.05 -7.66
CA ASN A 184 -12.21 -1.65 -6.58
C ASN A 184 -11.50 -2.86 -5.95
N MET A 185 -11.39 -3.97 -6.68
CA MET A 185 -10.75 -5.19 -6.17
C MET A 185 -9.57 -5.58 -7.05
N VAL A 186 -8.54 -6.13 -6.42
CA VAL A 186 -7.48 -6.86 -7.13
C VAL A 186 -7.82 -8.33 -7.06
N ILE A 187 -7.85 -9.00 -8.21
CA ILE A 187 -8.22 -10.42 -8.31
C ILE A 187 -7.05 -11.21 -8.87
N CYS A 188 -6.68 -12.28 -8.15
CA CYS A 188 -5.78 -13.31 -8.64
C CYS A 188 -6.57 -14.62 -8.79
N GLU A 189 -6.75 -15.06 -10.03
CA GLU A 189 -7.49 -16.27 -10.37
C GLU A 189 -6.55 -17.40 -10.78
N ARG A 190 -6.87 -18.62 -10.35
CA ARG A 190 -6.13 -19.81 -10.77
C ARG A 190 -6.27 -20.02 -12.28
N SER A 191 -5.13 -20.11 -12.98
CA SER A 191 -5.13 -20.44 -14.40
C SER A 191 -5.71 -21.83 -14.64
N THR A 192 -6.58 -21.94 -15.66
CA THR A 192 -7.12 -23.23 -16.15
C THR A 192 -6.31 -23.80 -17.32
N ARG A 193 -5.17 -23.19 -17.63
CA ARG A 193 -4.29 -23.61 -18.73
C ARG A 193 -3.20 -24.60 -18.30
N TYR A 194 -3.22 -25.00 -17.01
CA TYR A 194 -2.27 -25.95 -16.41
C TYR A 194 -3.03 -27.14 -15.82
#